data_7799d8bd131f6287d3618cb0cf5799ea
#
_entry.id   7799d8bd131f6287d3618cb0cf5799ea
#
_cell.length_a   1.000
_cell.length_b   1.000
_cell.length_c   1.000
_cell.angle_alpha   90.00
_cell.angle_beta   90.00
_cell.angle_gamma   90.00
#
_symmetry.space_group_name_H-M   'P 1'
#
loop_
_entity.id
_entity.type
_entity.pdbx_description
1 polymer ?
#
loop_
_entity_poly.entity_id
_entity_poly.type
_entity_poly.pdbx_seq_one_letter_code
_entity_poly.pdbx_strand_id
1 'polypeptide(L)'
;GSTKCSDCAPGKFKNVVNNEEICTDCPIGFAQSDTDQESCTQCLQGEEAPTRGSSFCAACDLGKFNLIAGEDCLACPAGQYQDGKGQTTCLDCGVDTYSNELGKASKADCVECSDDTSTGTSMGNTKAASCLCRKEDYYQQGAGVCQACPNGADCSLQNGISLPQLVAVNGFWYVFSFDSSFLNTTSTDFANSCLLFSSLLSLPHNPPH
;
A
#
# COMPACT_ATOMS: atom_id res chain seq x y z
N GLY A 1 44.23 -44.87 -8.34
CA GLY A 1 42.84 -45.31 -8.27
C GLY A 1 41.96 -44.11 -8.55
N SER A 2 41.27 -44.10 -9.68
CA SER A 2 40.27 -43.07 -10.00
C SER A 2 39.13 -43.21 -8.99
N THR A 3 38.98 -42.30 -8.08
CA THR A 3 37.77 -42.20 -7.27
C THR A 3 36.68 -41.60 -8.16
N LYS A 4 35.95 -42.49 -8.87
CA LYS A 4 34.69 -42.07 -9.48
C LYS A 4 33.82 -41.57 -8.36
N CYS A 5 33.32 -40.33 -8.50
CA CYS A 5 32.32 -39.79 -7.60
C CYS A 5 31.08 -40.71 -7.74
N SER A 6 30.77 -41.45 -6.68
CA SER A 6 29.54 -42.24 -6.63
C SER A 6 28.40 -41.21 -6.47
N ASP A 7 27.38 -41.36 -7.25
CA ASP A 7 26.07 -40.69 -7.29
C ASP A 7 25.95 -39.39 -6.49
N CYS A 8 25.84 -38.25 -7.19
CA CYS A 8 25.59 -36.98 -6.54
C CYS A 8 24.21 -36.98 -5.88
N ALA A 9 24.17 -36.58 -4.61
CA ALA A 9 22.92 -36.48 -3.87
C ALA A 9 22.02 -35.33 -4.40
N PRO A 10 20.72 -35.34 -4.12
CA PRO A 10 19.85 -34.21 -4.40
C PRO A 10 20.43 -32.88 -3.89
N GLY A 11 20.22 -31.81 -4.63
CA GLY A 11 20.82 -30.50 -4.39
C GLY A 11 22.20 -30.32 -5.03
N LYS A 12 22.74 -31.36 -5.66
CA LYS A 12 24.07 -31.36 -6.32
C LYS A 12 23.98 -31.86 -7.75
N PHE A 13 24.93 -31.42 -8.55
CA PHE A 13 25.09 -31.91 -9.92
C PHE A 13 26.53 -32.36 -10.19
N LYS A 14 26.71 -33.22 -11.19
CA LYS A 14 28.03 -33.63 -11.64
C LYS A 14 28.72 -32.51 -12.36
N ASN A 15 29.94 -32.20 -11.94
CA ASN A 15 30.79 -31.22 -12.59
C ASN A 15 32.18 -31.83 -12.82
N VAL A 16 32.80 -31.48 -13.93
CA VAL A 16 34.16 -31.94 -14.25
C VAL A 16 35.13 -30.80 -14.03
N VAL A 17 35.99 -30.95 -13.03
CA VAL A 17 37.06 -30.01 -12.70
C VAL A 17 38.42 -30.72 -12.76
N ASN A 18 39.34 -30.22 -13.55
CA ASN A 18 40.66 -30.85 -13.75
C ASN A 18 40.67 -32.32 -14.15
N ASN A 19 39.73 -32.73 -15.01
CA ASN A 19 39.46 -34.12 -15.43
C ASN A 19 38.99 -35.06 -14.30
N GLU A 20 38.52 -34.51 -13.18
CA GLU A 20 37.90 -35.27 -12.09
C GLU A 20 36.41 -34.92 -12.02
N GLU A 21 35.56 -35.95 -11.89
CA GLU A 21 34.12 -35.78 -11.64
C GLU A 21 33.90 -35.46 -10.17
N ILE A 22 33.29 -34.30 -9.88
CA ILE A 22 32.94 -33.87 -8.53
C ILE A 22 31.47 -33.51 -8.45
N CYS A 23 30.86 -33.67 -7.27
CA CYS A 23 29.52 -33.20 -7.00
C CYS A 23 29.57 -31.76 -6.53
N THR A 24 28.95 -30.87 -7.28
CA THR A 24 28.89 -29.42 -6.98
C THR A 24 27.48 -29.03 -6.52
N ASP A 25 27.38 -28.23 -5.47
CA ASP A 25 26.08 -27.70 -5.00
C ASP A 25 25.40 -26.88 -6.06
N CYS A 26 24.09 -27.03 -6.21
CA CYS A 26 23.28 -26.14 -7.03
C CYS A 26 23.49 -24.67 -6.58
N PRO A 27 23.67 -23.74 -7.50
CA PRO A 27 23.74 -22.34 -7.14
C PRO A 27 22.41 -21.83 -6.60
N ILE A 28 22.40 -20.68 -5.94
CA ILE A 28 21.17 -19.98 -5.52
C ILE A 28 20.27 -19.77 -6.75
N GLY A 29 18.97 -19.93 -6.58
CA GLY A 29 17.98 -19.84 -7.65
C GLY A 29 17.83 -21.12 -8.48
N PHE A 30 18.58 -22.18 -8.16
CA PHE A 30 18.54 -23.48 -8.84
C PHE A 30 18.39 -24.62 -7.84
N ALA A 31 17.75 -25.69 -8.28
CA ALA A 31 17.55 -26.90 -7.48
C ALA A 31 17.72 -28.16 -8.31
N GLN A 32 17.98 -29.29 -7.65
CA GLN A 32 18.01 -30.61 -8.26
C GLN A 32 17.43 -31.67 -7.31
N SER A 33 16.30 -32.25 -7.69
CA SER A 33 15.59 -33.23 -6.86
C SER A 33 16.15 -34.66 -7.00
N ASP A 34 16.73 -34.96 -8.16
CA ASP A 34 17.19 -36.33 -8.51
C ASP A 34 18.68 -36.46 -8.23
N THR A 35 19.09 -37.71 -7.99
CA THR A 35 20.49 -38.03 -7.84
C THR A 35 21.18 -38.07 -9.21
N ASP A 36 22.48 -37.86 -9.20
CA ASP A 36 23.36 -38.18 -10.32
C ASP A 36 23.12 -37.37 -11.62
N GLN A 37 22.56 -36.16 -11.47
CA GLN A 37 22.26 -35.27 -12.59
C GLN A 37 23.48 -34.44 -13.00
N GLU A 38 23.52 -34.00 -14.26
CA GLU A 38 24.60 -33.19 -14.83
C GLU A 38 24.37 -31.67 -14.68
N SER A 39 23.18 -31.27 -14.24
CA SER A 39 22.81 -29.85 -14.08
C SER A 39 21.73 -29.65 -13.04
N CYS A 40 21.61 -28.42 -12.54
CA CYS A 40 20.49 -28.02 -11.73
C CYS A 40 19.45 -27.28 -12.59
N THR A 41 18.20 -27.37 -12.19
CA THR A 41 17.08 -26.66 -12.83
C THR A 41 16.85 -25.33 -12.18
N GLN A 42 16.70 -24.30 -12.98
CA GLN A 42 16.36 -22.96 -12.48
C GLN A 42 14.92 -22.93 -11.94
N CYS A 43 14.73 -22.33 -10.76
CA CYS A 43 13.41 -22.12 -10.20
C CYS A 43 12.59 -21.19 -11.10
N LEU A 44 11.30 -21.47 -11.20
CA LEU A 44 10.37 -20.68 -11.99
C LEU A 44 10.00 -19.38 -11.25
N GLN A 45 9.29 -18.50 -11.95
CA GLN A 45 8.64 -17.37 -11.31
C GLN A 45 7.65 -17.85 -10.24
N GLY A 46 7.58 -17.16 -9.11
CA GLY A 46 6.79 -17.60 -7.96
C GLY A 46 7.48 -18.62 -7.07
N GLU A 47 8.74 -19.03 -7.39
CA GLU A 47 9.51 -20.00 -6.62
C GLU A 47 10.89 -19.44 -6.27
N GLU A 48 11.49 -19.96 -5.20
CA GLU A 48 12.83 -19.58 -4.75
C GLU A 48 13.66 -20.79 -4.33
N ALA A 49 14.98 -20.66 -4.43
CA ALA A 49 15.97 -21.54 -3.82
C ALA A 49 17.06 -20.68 -3.20
N PRO A 50 16.83 -20.12 -1.99
CA PRO A 50 17.68 -19.05 -1.42
C PRO A 50 19.04 -19.58 -0.94
N THR A 51 19.25 -20.89 -0.92
CA THR A 51 20.49 -21.49 -0.45
C THR A 51 21.13 -22.37 -1.53
N ARG A 52 22.46 -22.42 -1.53
CA ARG A 52 23.18 -23.40 -2.36
C ARG A 52 22.83 -24.82 -1.94
N GLY A 53 22.79 -25.72 -2.91
CA GLY A 53 22.51 -27.12 -2.66
C GLY A 53 21.03 -27.42 -2.39
N SER A 54 20.13 -26.55 -2.83
CA SER A 54 18.68 -26.81 -2.74
C SER A 54 18.29 -28.02 -3.59
N SER A 55 17.52 -28.93 -2.99
CA SER A 55 16.99 -30.12 -3.68
C SER A 55 15.68 -29.85 -4.40
N PHE A 56 14.98 -28.74 -4.08
CA PHE A 56 13.73 -28.34 -4.71
C PHE A 56 13.61 -26.81 -4.70
N CYS A 57 12.78 -26.28 -5.59
CA CYS A 57 12.34 -24.89 -5.56
C CYS A 57 11.11 -24.77 -4.67
N ALA A 58 11.16 -23.89 -3.70
CA ALA A 58 10.06 -23.62 -2.79
C ALA A 58 9.16 -22.54 -3.38
N ALA A 59 7.84 -22.73 -3.36
CA ALA A 59 6.89 -21.70 -3.73
C ALA A 59 6.99 -20.53 -2.75
N CYS A 60 6.94 -19.29 -3.25
CA CYS A 60 6.85 -18.09 -2.42
C CYS A 60 5.72 -18.22 -1.40
N ASP A 61 6.00 -17.90 -0.15
CA ASP A 61 5.00 -17.90 0.91
C ASP A 61 3.99 -16.75 0.75
N LEU A 62 2.91 -16.83 1.55
CA LEU A 62 1.92 -15.75 1.65
C LEU A 62 2.61 -14.41 1.97
N GLY A 63 2.11 -13.33 1.40
CA GLY A 63 2.72 -12.00 1.54
C GLY A 63 3.98 -11.79 0.71
N LYS A 64 4.37 -12.77 -0.12
CA LYS A 64 5.54 -12.70 -0.99
C LYS A 64 5.21 -13.02 -2.44
N PHE A 65 6.06 -12.56 -3.33
CA PHE A 65 5.99 -12.83 -4.76
C PHE A 65 7.39 -12.90 -5.38
N ASN A 66 7.49 -13.52 -6.54
CA ASN A 66 8.72 -13.52 -7.34
C ASN A 66 8.38 -13.42 -8.83
N LEU A 67 8.74 -12.32 -9.46
CA LEU A 67 8.51 -12.06 -10.88
C LEU A 67 9.63 -12.59 -11.77
N ILE A 68 10.82 -12.86 -11.24
CA ILE A 68 12.03 -13.20 -11.99
C ILE A 68 12.49 -14.61 -11.61
N ALA A 69 12.47 -15.53 -12.57
CA ALA A 69 12.95 -16.89 -12.38
C ALA A 69 14.39 -16.93 -11.84
N GLY A 70 14.62 -17.74 -10.81
CA GLY A 70 15.92 -17.89 -10.16
C GLY A 70 16.27 -16.84 -9.11
N GLU A 71 15.41 -15.86 -8.87
CA GLU A 71 15.58 -14.87 -7.82
C GLU A 71 14.80 -15.25 -6.55
N ASP A 72 15.08 -14.57 -5.45
CA ASP A 72 14.40 -14.79 -4.17
C ASP A 72 13.01 -14.16 -4.15
N CYS A 73 12.12 -14.71 -3.32
CA CYS A 73 10.80 -14.16 -3.09
C CYS A 73 10.86 -12.85 -2.29
N LEU A 74 10.26 -11.81 -2.83
CA LEU A 74 10.18 -10.48 -2.24
C LEU A 74 8.87 -10.31 -1.46
N ALA A 75 8.91 -9.57 -0.36
CA ALA A 75 7.71 -9.18 0.36
C ALA A 75 6.86 -8.22 -0.48
N CYS A 76 5.54 -8.37 -0.44
CA CYS A 76 4.63 -7.43 -1.08
C CYS A 76 4.87 -6.01 -0.54
N PRO A 77 4.88 -4.99 -1.40
CA PRO A 77 5.01 -3.61 -0.97
C PRO A 77 3.82 -3.15 -0.12
N ALA A 78 3.99 -2.05 0.62
CA ALA A 78 2.90 -1.40 1.32
C ALA A 78 1.74 -1.10 0.36
N GLY A 79 0.51 -1.20 0.83
CA GLY A 79 -0.70 -1.07 0.01
C GLY A 79 -1.10 -2.34 -0.71
N GLN A 80 -0.30 -3.41 -0.61
CA GLN A 80 -0.56 -4.69 -1.30
C GLN A 80 -0.47 -5.88 -0.35
N TYR A 81 -1.09 -6.97 -0.75
CA TYR A 81 -1.06 -8.26 -0.06
C TYR A 81 -0.96 -9.42 -1.06
N GLN A 82 -0.64 -10.63 -0.57
CA GLN A 82 -0.73 -11.85 -1.35
C GLN A 82 -1.18 -13.02 -0.47
N ASP A 83 -2.36 -13.56 -0.75
CA ASP A 83 -2.99 -14.66 -0.02
C ASP A 83 -2.84 -16.04 -0.69
N GLY A 84 -2.12 -16.09 -1.81
CA GLY A 84 -1.72 -17.31 -2.52
C GLY A 84 -0.23 -17.58 -2.42
N LYS A 85 0.18 -18.83 -2.31
CA LYS A 85 1.58 -19.25 -2.45
C LYS A 85 1.99 -19.30 -3.92
N GLY A 86 3.28 -19.13 -4.19
CA GLY A 86 3.84 -19.29 -5.53
C GLY A 86 3.42 -18.22 -6.52
N GLN A 87 3.07 -17.04 -6.05
CA GLN A 87 2.56 -15.97 -6.90
C GLN A 87 3.68 -15.10 -7.46
N THR A 88 3.41 -14.52 -8.62
CA THR A 88 4.36 -13.65 -9.34
C THR A 88 4.10 -12.17 -9.11
N THR A 89 2.96 -11.79 -8.53
CA THR A 89 2.55 -10.41 -8.27
C THR A 89 1.81 -10.32 -6.95
N CYS A 90 1.69 -9.12 -6.39
CA CYS A 90 0.83 -8.84 -5.25
C CYS A 90 -0.49 -8.21 -5.70
N LEU A 91 -1.50 -8.28 -4.85
CA LEU A 91 -2.84 -7.72 -5.02
C LEU A 91 -2.95 -6.41 -4.26
N ASP A 92 -3.58 -5.40 -4.84
CA ASP A 92 -3.81 -4.12 -4.17
C ASP A 92 -4.84 -4.25 -3.04
N CYS A 93 -4.60 -3.56 -1.93
CA CYS A 93 -5.65 -3.25 -0.98
C CYS A 93 -6.79 -2.51 -1.69
N GLY A 94 -8.01 -2.91 -1.43
CA GLY A 94 -9.20 -2.39 -2.11
C GLY A 94 -9.47 -0.91 -1.82
N VAL A 95 -10.52 -0.39 -2.44
CA VAL A 95 -11.04 0.94 -2.11
C VAL A 95 -11.41 1.01 -0.63
N ASP A 96 -11.32 2.19 -0.06
CA ASP A 96 -11.60 2.46 1.36
C ASP A 96 -10.71 1.67 2.34
N THR A 97 -9.56 1.16 1.86
CA THR A 97 -8.56 0.49 2.69
C THR A 97 -7.14 0.97 2.38
N TYR A 98 -6.23 0.76 3.32
CA TYR A 98 -4.80 1.01 3.17
C TYR A 98 -3.96 -0.01 3.93
N SER A 99 -2.67 -0.11 3.60
CA SER A 99 -1.69 -0.86 4.40
C SER A 99 -0.34 -0.15 4.37
N ASN A 100 0.21 0.16 5.52
CA ASN A 100 1.52 0.81 5.65
C ASN A 100 2.69 -0.16 5.86
N GLU A 101 2.41 -1.46 5.88
CA GLU A 101 3.40 -2.50 6.14
C GLU A 101 3.63 -3.35 4.90
N LEU A 102 4.84 -3.94 4.83
CA LEU A 102 5.24 -4.87 3.80
C LEU A 102 4.79 -6.30 4.11
N GLY A 103 4.69 -7.14 3.08
CA GLY A 103 4.54 -8.59 3.24
C GLY A 103 3.19 -9.02 3.81
N LYS A 104 2.14 -8.24 3.61
CA LYS A 104 0.79 -8.60 4.06
C LYS A 104 0.31 -9.87 3.34
N ALA A 105 -0.19 -10.82 4.14
CA ALA A 105 -0.53 -12.17 3.70
C ALA A 105 -2.02 -12.36 3.38
N SER A 106 -2.86 -11.37 3.67
CA SER A 106 -4.31 -11.48 3.52
C SER A 106 -4.95 -10.14 3.20
N LYS A 107 -6.06 -10.17 2.47
CA LYS A 107 -6.93 -8.99 2.29
C LYS A 107 -7.36 -8.35 3.62
N ALA A 108 -7.55 -9.17 4.65
CA ALA A 108 -7.94 -8.69 5.99
C ALA A 108 -6.84 -7.87 6.69
N ASP A 109 -5.61 -7.91 6.19
CA ASP A 109 -4.51 -7.09 6.69
C ASP A 109 -4.55 -5.64 6.16
N CYS A 110 -5.40 -5.36 5.17
CA CYS A 110 -5.70 -4.00 4.72
C CYS A 110 -6.62 -3.33 5.76
N VAL A 111 -6.18 -2.20 6.30
CA VAL A 111 -6.90 -1.45 7.33
C VAL A 111 -8.00 -0.62 6.67
N GLU A 112 -9.20 -0.70 7.18
CA GLU A 112 -10.34 0.07 6.68
C GLU A 112 -10.25 1.54 7.08
N CYS A 113 -10.68 2.42 6.20
CA CYS A 113 -10.92 3.83 6.51
C CYS A 113 -12.07 3.94 7.54
N SER A 114 -12.09 4.99 8.36
CA SER A 114 -13.23 5.26 9.23
C SER A 114 -14.50 5.56 8.41
N ASP A 115 -15.67 5.37 9.00
CA ASP A 115 -16.98 5.49 8.33
C ASP A 115 -17.16 6.81 7.58
N ASP A 116 -16.60 7.91 8.11
CA ASP A 116 -16.69 9.25 7.54
C ASP A 116 -15.67 9.52 6.44
N THR A 117 -14.78 8.56 6.15
CA THR A 117 -13.66 8.74 5.22
C THR A 117 -13.70 7.75 4.07
N SER A 118 -13.02 8.08 2.98
CA SER A 118 -12.95 7.25 1.78
C SER A 118 -11.66 7.52 1.01
N THR A 119 -11.15 6.51 0.35
CA THR A 119 -10.09 6.66 -0.66
C THR A 119 -10.66 6.99 -2.04
N GLY A 120 -11.98 7.15 -2.17
CA GLY A 120 -12.66 7.30 -3.45
C GLY A 120 -12.54 6.03 -4.29
N THR A 121 -11.95 6.13 -5.47
CA THR A 121 -11.69 4.99 -6.37
C THR A 121 -10.26 4.46 -6.30
N SER A 122 -9.43 5.02 -5.39
CA SER A 122 -8.03 4.64 -5.27
C SER A 122 -7.87 3.31 -4.54
N MET A 123 -7.05 2.43 -5.09
CA MET A 123 -6.62 1.16 -4.50
C MET A 123 -5.11 1.20 -4.22
N GLY A 124 -4.60 0.24 -3.47
CA GLY A 124 -3.17 0.15 -3.16
C GLY A 124 -2.66 1.29 -2.27
N ASN A 125 -3.51 1.88 -1.46
CA ASN A 125 -3.15 3.00 -0.59
C ASN A 125 -2.22 2.54 0.53
N THR A 126 -1.19 3.36 0.80
CA THR A 126 -0.11 2.97 1.72
C THR A 126 -0.18 3.62 3.10
N LYS A 127 -1.16 4.49 3.36
CA LYS A 127 -1.23 5.26 4.63
C LYS A 127 -2.64 5.74 4.94
N ALA A 128 -2.94 5.91 6.23
CA ALA A 128 -4.21 6.43 6.72
C ALA A 128 -4.58 7.81 6.13
N ALA A 129 -3.59 8.64 5.79
CA ALA A 129 -3.84 9.96 5.18
C ALA A 129 -4.46 9.88 3.77
N SER A 130 -4.53 8.69 3.16
CA SER A 130 -5.27 8.47 1.91
C SER A 130 -6.78 8.40 2.12
N CYS A 131 -7.24 8.16 3.36
CA CYS A 131 -8.63 8.20 3.75
C CYS A 131 -9.05 9.67 3.95
N LEU A 132 -9.71 10.22 2.98
CA LEU A 132 -10.19 11.61 2.97
C LEU A 132 -11.66 11.65 3.40
N CYS A 133 -12.11 12.73 4.03
CA CYS A 133 -13.50 12.90 4.38
C CYS A 133 -14.40 12.73 3.15
N ARG A 134 -15.49 11.97 3.29
CA ARG A 134 -16.43 11.70 2.19
C ARG A 134 -17.06 13.01 1.73
N LYS A 135 -17.10 13.20 0.43
CA LYS A 135 -17.81 14.32 -0.20
C LYS A 135 -19.32 14.21 0.08
N GLU A 136 -20.02 15.32 -0.07
CA GLU A 136 -21.46 15.50 0.15
C GLU A 136 -21.83 15.69 1.62
N ASP A 137 -21.39 14.79 2.50
CA ASP A 137 -21.78 14.79 3.91
C ASP A 137 -20.78 15.53 4.80
N TYR A 138 -19.49 15.59 4.40
CA TYR A 138 -18.41 16.05 5.27
C TYR A 138 -17.41 16.96 4.55
N TYR A 139 -16.78 17.85 5.34
CA TYR A 139 -15.57 18.56 4.95
C TYR A 139 -14.43 18.23 5.90
N GLN A 140 -13.18 18.39 5.45
CA GLN A 140 -11.99 18.06 6.22
C GLN A 140 -11.51 19.24 7.04
N GLN A 141 -11.47 19.06 8.37
CA GLN A 141 -10.91 20.02 9.31
C GLN A 141 -9.58 19.47 9.85
N GLY A 142 -8.45 19.97 9.32
CA GLY A 142 -7.13 19.45 9.70
C GLY A 142 -6.86 18.03 9.18
N ALA A 143 -5.86 17.36 9.72
CA ALA A 143 -5.45 16.03 9.29
C ALA A 143 -6.40 14.96 9.85
N GLY A 144 -7.25 14.40 8.99
CA GLY A 144 -8.06 13.22 9.31
C GLY A 144 -9.31 13.49 10.18
N VAL A 145 -9.70 14.74 10.39
CA VAL A 145 -10.92 15.08 11.13
C VAL A 145 -12.01 15.50 10.15
N CYS A 146 -13.09 14.73 10.11
CA CYS A 146 -14.27 15.03 9.31
C CYS A 146 -15.32 15.78 10.12
N GLN A 147 -15.89 16.81 9.52
CA GLN A 147 -16.99 17.59 10.08
C GLN A 147 -18.16 17.57 9.12
N ALA A 148 -19.38 17.52 9.66
CA ALA A 148 -20.59 17.56 8.86
C ALA A 148 -20.60 18.81 7.96
N CYS A 149 -21.06 18.63 6.72
CA CYS A 149 -21.16 19.73 5.77
C CYS A 149 -22.08 20.83 6.32
N PRO A 150 -21.61 22.08 6.40
CA PRO A 150 -22.42 23.17 6.92
C PRO A 150 -23.66 23.42 6.06
N ASN A 151 -24.77 23.83 6.69
CA ASN A 151 -25.96 24.22 5.95
C ASN A 151 -25.65 25.35 4.96
N GLY A 152 -26.05 25.15 3.70
CA GLY A 152 -25.79 26.11 2.63
C GLY A 152 -24.38 26.03 2.01
N ALA A 153 -23.56 25.04 2.41
CA ALA A 153 -22.30 24.73 1.75
C ALA A 153 -22.46 23.58 0.78
N ASP A 154 -21.65 23.60 -0.26
CA ASP A 154 -21.48 22.45 -1.18
C ASP A 154 -20.18 21.74 -0.84
N CYS A 155 -20.29 20.52 -0.29
CA CYS A 155 -19.18 19.62 -0.01
C CYS A 155 -19.02 18.54 -1.09
N SER A 156 -19.78 18.56 -2.17
CA SER A 156 -19.86 17.50 -3.17
C SER A 156 -18.71 17.50 -4.18
N LEU A 157 -17.89 18.55 -4.21
CA LEU A 157 -16.86 18.73 -5.24
C LEU A 157 -15.82 17.61 -5.24
N GLN A 158 -15.33 17.23 -4.07
CA GLN A 158 -14.31 16.16 -3.92
C GLN A 158 -14.24 15.63 -2.50
N ASN A 159 -13.71 14.43 -2.33
CA ASN A 159 -13.34 13.93 -1.01
C ASN A 159 -12.24 14.80 -0.40
N GLY A 160 -12.28 15.00 0.92
CA GLY A 160 -11.29 15.79 1.66
C GLY A 160 -11.34 17.29 1.36
N ILE A 161 -12.47 17.80 0.89
CA ILE A 161 -12.67 19.25 0.70
C ILE A 161 -12.47 19.96 2.05
N SER A 162 -11.67 21.02 2.06
CA SER A 162 -11.37 21.78 3.26
C SER A 162 -12.22 23.05 3.34
N LEU A 163 -12.36 23.63 4.54
CA LEU A 163 -13.20 24.79 4.79
C LEU A 163 -12.98 25.96 3.79
N PRO A 164 -11.72 26.34 3.44
CA PRO A 164 -11.50 27.41 2.47
C PRO A 164 -11.95 27.10 1.04
N GLN A 165 -12.19 25.83 0.74
CA GLN A 165 -12.58 25.34 -0.59
C GLN A 165 -14.10 25.16 -0.72
N LEU A 166 -14.85 25.30 0.39
CA LEU A 166 -16.30 25.20 0.37
C LEU A 166 -16.92 26.31 -0.46
N VAL A 167 -17.90 25.95 -1.27
CA VAL A 167 -18.68 26.87 -2.09
C VAL A 167 -20.06 27.01 -1.48
N ALA A 168 -20.59 28.24 -1.45
CA ALA A 168 -21.97 28.47 -1.02
C ALA A 168 -22.95 27.96 -2.07
N VAL A 169 -23.99 27.27 -1.65
CA VAL A 169 -25.13 26.92 -2.52
C VAL A 169 -25.91 28.21 -2.85
N ASN A 170 -26.52 28.28 -4.02
CA ASN A 170 -27.32 29.44 -4.45
C ASN A 170 -28.31 29.92 -3.36
N GLY A 171 -28.22 31.19 -3.01
CA GLY A 171 -29.03 31.80 -1.97
C GLY A 171 -28.39 31.88 -0.58
N PHE A 172 -27.18 31.36 -0.43
CA PHE A 172 -26.41 31.43 0.83
C PHE A 172 -25.10 32.19 0.64
N TRP A 173 -24.70 32.89 1.71
CA TRP A 173 -23.44 33.62 1.79
C TRP A 173 -22.72 33.22 3.08
N TYR A 174 -21.43 32.96 3.01
CA TYR A 174 -20.62 32.74 4.21
C TYR A 174 -20.01 34.06 4.68
N VAL A 175 -20.27 34.40 5.92
CA VAL A 175 -19.56 35.46 6.60
C VAL A 175 -18.54 34.80 7.55
N PHE A 176 -17.28 34.91 7.22
CA PHE A 176 -16.22 34.51 8.15
C PHE A 176 -16.07 35.68 9.15
N SER A 177 -16.58 35.53 10.38
CA SER A 177 -16.27 36.47 11.44
C SER A 177 -14.94 36.13 12.06
N PHE A 178 -13.92 36.94 11.83
CA PHE A 178 -12.69 36.88 12.61
C PHE A 178 -13.00 37.44 13.99
N ASP A 179 -12.96 36.61 15.02
CA ASP A 179 -13.00 37.09 16.40
C ASP A 179 -11.64 37.72 16.71
N SER A 180 -11.64 39.06 16.85
CA SER A 180 -10.44 39.88 17.09
C SER A 180 -9.86 39.69 18.49
N SER A 181 -10.38 38.80 19.32
CA SER A 181 -9.90 38.57 20.69
C SER A 181 -8.58 37.76 20.76
N PHE A 182 -8.07 37.24 19.64
CA PHE A 182 -6.81 36.52 19.59
C PHE A 182 -5.59 37.29 19.10
N LEU A 183 -5.67 38.58 18.93
CA LEU A 183 -4.58 39.41 18.40
C LEU A 183 -3.44 39.74 19.40
N ASN A 184 -3.29 38.98 20.48
CA ASN A 184 -2.26 39.29 21.50
C ASN A 184 -1.24 38.16 21.71
N THR A 185 -0.95 37.36 20.69
CA THR A 185 0.23 36.47 20.71
C THR A 185 1.07 36.66 19.45
N THR A 186 2.27 37.20 19.66
CA THR A 186 3.35 37.25 18.67
C THR A 186 3.79 35.81 18.34
N SER A 187 3.30 35.27 17.27
CA SER A 187 3.84 34.03 16.68
C SER A 187 3.35 33.81 15.26
N THR A 188 4.25 33.39 14.45
CA THR A 188 4.23 33.17 13.01
C THR A 188 3.32 32.05 12.49
N ASP A 189 2.24 31.72 13.21
CA ASP A 189 1.31 30.62 12.86
C ASP A 189 -0.06 31.15 12.42
N PHE A 190 -0.07 31.98 11.36
CA PHE A 190 -1.33 32.46 10.74
C PHE A 190 -2.11 31.38 9.97
N ALA A 191 -1.65 30.14 9.93
CA ALA A 191 -2.28 29.07 9.15
C ALA A 191 -3.26 28.17 9.93
N ASN A 192 -3.32 28.24 11.27
CA ASN A 192 -4.04 27.24 12.08
C ASN A 192 -5.09 27.78 13.05
N SER A 193 -5.47 29.04 12.97
CA SER A 193 -6.47 29.60 13.89
C SER A 193 -7.64 30.20 13.12
N CYS A 194 -8.36 29.37 12.41
CA CYS A 194 -9.70 29.73 11.97
C CYS A 194 -10.65 28.75 12.64
N LEU A 195 -11.44 29.30 13.60
CA LEU A 195 -12.77 28.80 13.73
C LEU A 195 -13.34 28.76 15.13
N LEU A 196 -14.19 29.65 15.39
CA LEU A 196 -15.40 29.33 16.14
C LEU A 196 -16.58 29.87 15.31
N PHE A 197 -17.41 28.93 14.87
CA PHE A 197 -18.69 29.28 14.29
C PHE A 197 -19.57 29.97 15.31
N SER A 198 -19.91 31.19 15.10
CA SER A 198 -21.10 31.77 15.71
C SER A 198 -21.94 32.46 14.66
N SER A 199 -23.12 31.89 14.48
CA SER A 199 -24.30 32.37 13.78
C SER A 199 -24.21 32.64 12.28
N LEU A 200 -24.76 31.69 11.53
CA LEU A 200 -25.30 31.91 10.20
C LEU A 200 -26.44 32.89 10.24
N LEU A 201 -26.21 34.11 9.75
CA LEU A 201 -27.28 35.03 9.40
C LEU A 201 -27.61 34.79 7.91
N SER A 202 -28.65 34.05 7.64
CA SER A 202 -29.27 33.98 6.32
C SER A 202 -30.02 35.29 6.06
N LEU A 203 -29.50 36.12 5.18
CA LEU A 203 -30.24 37.28 4.65
C LEU A 203 -30.86 36.86 3.31
N PRO A 204 -32.16 36.99 3.11
CA PRO A 204 -32.76 36.73 1.80
C PRO A 204 -32.34 37.87 0.84
N HIS A 205 -31.86 37.48 -0.33
CA HIS A 205 -31.50 38.39 -1.40
C HIS A 205 -32.79 38.83 -2.12
N ASN A 206 -33.15 40.07 -2.03
CA ASN A 206 -34.13 40.67 -2.93
C ASN A 206 -33.40 41.17 -4.18
N PRO A 207 -33.80 40.74 -5.39
CA PRO A 207 -33.20 41.26 -6.61
C PRO A 207 -33.64 42.75 -6.82
N PRO A 208 -32.77 43.58 -7.37
CA PRO A 208 -33.16 44.95 -7.76
C PRO A 208 -34.12 44.91 -8.96
N HIS A 209 -35.09 45.76 -8.92
CA HIS A 209 -36.01 46.05 -10.02
C HIS A 209 -35.30 46.57 -11.26
#